data_5881ad020e56225bc193aedcf0e95d11
#
_entry.id   5881ad020e56225bc193aedcf0e95d11
#
_cell.length_a   1.000
_cell.length_b   1.000
_cell.length_c   1.000
_cell.angle_alpha   90.00
_cell.angle_beta   90.00
_cell.angle_gamma   90.00
#
_symmetry.space_group_name_H-M   'P 1'
#
loop_
_entity.id
_entity.type
_entity.pdbx_description
1 polymer ?
#
loop_
_entity_poly.entity_id
_entity_poly.type
_entity_poly.pdbx_seq_one_letter_code
_entity_poly.pdbx_strand_id
1 'polypeptide(L)'
;PVDDDAKQLPFGEAEPGVTALELLLPLTLKWAQESKLPLIEAIRRLTVNPAAVLGRDAGHLSVGGQADICIFDPEDHWTVSASQLFSQGSNTPYLGLELQGRVQSVLVDGRCVFERSNGGFSASSR
;
A
#
# COMPACT_ATOMS: atom_id res chain seq x y z
N PRO A 1 4.13 0.48 14.68
CA PRO A 1 2.89 -0.29 14.69
C PRO A 1 2.33 -0.24 16.11
N VAL A 2 1.02 -0.08 16.22
CA VAL A 2 0.35 -0.09 17.52
C VAL A 2 0.33 -1.55 17.99
N ASP A 3 0.74 -1.78 19.22
CA ASP A 3 0.71 -3.09 19.85
C ASP A 3 -0.74 -3.60 19.93
N ASP A 4 -0.96 -4.87 19.62
CA ASP A 4 -2.30 -5.46 19.66
C ASP A 4 -2.89 -5.42 21.07
N ASP A 5 -2.06 -5.53 22.13
CA ASP A 5 -2.48 -5.40 23.52
C ASP A 5 -3.01 -4.01 23.86
N ALA A 6 -2.43 -2.95 23.27
CA ALA A 6 -2.90 -1.57 23.45
C ALA A 6 -4.29 -1.31 22.85
N LYS A 7 -4.80 -2.21 22.01
CA LYS A 7 -6.15 -2.17 21.42
C LYS A 7 -7.22 -2.89 22.26
N GLN A 8 -6.83 -3.70 23.21
CA GLN A 8 -7.74 -4.43 24.10
C GLN A 8 -8.17 -3.60 25.32
N LEU A 9 -7.58 -2.42 25.49
CA LEU A 9 -7.93 -1.48 26.57
C LEU A 9 -9.32 -0.86 26.33
N PRO A 10 -9.98 -0.34 27.40
CA PRO A 10 -11.18 0.45 27.26
C PRO A 10 -11.01 1.59 26.24
N PHE A 11 -12.07 1.96 25.53
CA PHE A 11 -12.01 2.93 24.42
C PHE A 11 -11.22 4.21 24.72
N GLY A 12 -11.35 4.75 25.93
CA GLY A 12 -10.64 5.99 26.33
C GLY A 12 -9.13 5.80 26.59
N GLU A 13 -8.66 4.57 26.73
CA GLU A 13 -7.28 4.19 27.01
C GLU A 13 -6.61 3.49 25.82
N ALA A 14 -7.41 3.06 24.84
CA ALA A 14 -6.91 2.38 23.64
C ALA A 14 -6.11 3.35 22.77
N GLU A 15 -4.94 2.95 22.33
CA GLU A 15 -4.12 3.76 21.43
C GLU A 15 -4.81 3.95 20.06
N PRO A 16 -4.82 5.18 19.50
CA PRO A 16 -5.36 5.45 18.18
C PRO A 16 -4.47 4.84 17.08
N GLY A 17 -5.06 4.59 15.92
CA GLY A 17 -4.36 4.12 14.73
C GLY A 17 -4.78 2.74 14.27
N VAL A 18 -4.44 2.44 13.02
CA VAL A 18 -4.73 1.17 12.35
C VAL A 18 -3.55 0.71 11.52
N THR A 19 -3.43 -0.59 11.30
CA THR A 19 -2.52 -1.16 10.32
C THR A 19 -3.16 -1.07 8.94
N ALA A 20 -2.72 -0.11 8.11
CA ALA A 20 -3.29 0.13 6.79
C ALA A 20 -2.28 0.57 5.73
N LEU A 21 -0.98 0.66 6.05
CA LEU A 21 0.03 1.15 5.10
C LEU A 21 0.04 0.33 3.81
N GLU A 22 -0.03 -0.99 3.91
CA GLU A 22 -0.07 -1.92 2.78
C GLU A 22 -1.40 -1.87 2.00
N LEU A 23 -2.43 -1.34 2.63
CA LEU A 23 -3.77 -1.24 2.05
C LEU A 23 -4.02 0.10 1.35
N LEU A 24 -3.05 1.04 1.39
CA LEU A 24 -3.21 2.38 0.82
C LEU A 24 -3.57 2.32 -0.66
N LEU A 25 -2.81 1.55 -1.46
CA LEU A 25 -3.08 1.39 -2.88
C LEU A 25 -4.46 0.76 -3.15
N PRO A 26 -4.77 -0.46 -2.67
CA PRO A 26 -6.05 -1.09 -2.99
C PRO A 26 -7.26 -0.33 -2.44
N LEU A 27 -7.16 0.32 -1.28
CA LEU A 27 -8.23 1.17 -0.76
C LEU A 27 -8.44 2.42 -1.62
N THR A 28 -7.36 3.01 -2.15
CA THR A 28 -7.45 4.14 -3.08
C THR A 28 -8.09 3.73 -4.40
N LEU A 29 -7.75 2.55 -4.93
CA LEU A 29 -8.37 2.01 -6.14
C LEU A 29 -9.87 1.75 -5.92
N LYS A 30 -10.25 1.13 -4.80
CA LYS A 30 -11.65 0.93 -4.42
C LYS A 30 -12.41 2.25 -4.35
N TRP A 31 -11.85 3.24 -3.65
CA TRP A 31 -12.46 4.57 -3.58
C TRP A 31 -12.62 5.22 -4.96
N ALA A 32 -11.61 5.12 -5.82
CA ALA A 32 -11.67 5.66 -7.17
C ALA A 32 -12.76 4.99 -8.01
N GLN A 33 -12.89 3.66 -7.92
CA GLN A 33 -13.92 2.89 -8.60
C GLN A 33 -15.33 3.33 -8.14
N GLU A 34 -15.57 3.41 -6.83
CA GLU A 34 -16.84 3.84 -6.25
C GLU A 34 -17.19 5.30 -6.63
N SER A 35 -16.17 6.15 -6.71
CA SER A 35 -16.29 7.56 -7.12
C SER A 35 -16.30 7.77 -8.64
N LYS A 36 -16.18 6.70 -9.43
CA LYS A 36 -16.07 6.75 -10.90
C LYS A 36 -14.93 7.63 -11.40
N LEU A 37 -13.82 7.65 -10.65
CA LEU A 37 -12.61 8.37 -11.04
C LEU A 37 -11.72 7.49 -11.93
N PRO A 38 -11.07 8.04 -12.97
CA PRO A 38 -10.09 7.31 -13.74
C PRO A 38 -8.91 6.83 -12.88
N LEU A 39 -8.35 5.67 -13.21
CA LEU A 39 -7.19 5.09 -12.51
C LEU A 39 -6.05 6.10 -12.37
N ILE A 40 -5.75 6.83 -13.43
CA ILE A 40 -4.65 7.82 -13.41
C ILE A 40 -4.87 8.91 -12.35
N GLU A 41 -6.10 9.33 -12.12
CA GLU A 41 -6.42 10.34 -11.11
C GLU A 41 -6.28 9.78 -9.68
N ALA A 42 -6.58 8.49 -9.48
CA ALA A 42 -6.31 7.81 -8.22
C ALA A 42 -4.80 7.74 -7.94
N ILE A 43 -4.01 7.32 -8.92
CA ILE A 43 -2.56 7.20 -8.78
C ILE A 43 -1.88 8.56 -8.56
N ARG A 44 -2.34 9.63 -9.20
CA ARG A 44 -1.82 10.98 -8.96
C ARG A 44 -1.93 11.41 -7.51
N ARG A 45 -2.96 10.97 -6.78
CA ARG A 45 -3.13 11.29 -5.35
C ARG A 45 -2.13 10.57 -4.45
N LEU A 46 -1.52 9.50 -4.92
CA LEU A 46 -0.48 8.76 -4.20
C LEU A 46 0.94 9.12 -4.65
N THR A 47 1.09 9.85 -5.74
CA THR A 47 2.38 10.09 -6.39
C THR A 47 2.67 11.59 -6.53
N VAL A 48 2.38 12.19 -7.69
CA VAL A 48 2.76 13.57 -8.01
C VAL A 48 2.11 14.61 -7.09
N ASN A 49 0.89 14.38 -6.63
CA ASN A 49 0.21 15.37 -5.79
C ASN A 49 0.89 15.52 -4.41
N PRO A 50 1.14 14.43 -3.63
CA PRO A 50 1.89 14.55 -2.38
C PRO A 50 3.34 15.02 -2.60
N ALA A 51 3.99 14.60 -3.69
CA ALA A 51 5.33 15.09 -4.03
C ALA A 51 5.34 16.61 -4.21
N ALA A 52 4.35 17.16 -4.93
CA ALA A 52 4.20 18.60 -5.13
C ALA A 52 3.97 19.36 -3.80
N VAL A 53 3.15 18.81 -2.90
CA VAL A 53 2.91 19.40 -1.55
C VAL A 53 4.20 19.45 -0.75
N LEU A 54 5.07 18.43 -0.87
CA LEU A 54 6.35 18.35 -0.18
C LEU A 54 7.48 19.11 -0.91
N GLY A 55 7.21 19.71 -2.07
CA GLY A 55 8.24 20.35 -2.90
C GLY A 55 9.30 19.38 -3.43
N ARG A 56 8.93 18.10 -3.65
CA ARG A 56 9.83 17.05 -4.14
C ARG A 56 9.63 16.80 -5.63
N ASP A 57 10.74 16.65 -6.35
CA ASP A 57 10.71 16.18 -7.74
C ASP A 57 10.65 14.66 -7.77
N ALA A 58 9.44 14.12 -7.62
CA ALA A 58 9.17 12.69 -7.51
C ALA A 58 7.74 12.35 -7.96
N GLY A 59 7.44 11.06 -8.04
CA GLY A 59 6.11 10.56 -8.39
C GLY A 59 5.82 10.56 -9.89
N HIS A 60 6.84 10.61 -10.73
CA HIS A 60 6.76 10.56 -12.19
C HIS A 60 7.81 9.59 -12.77
N LEU A 61 7.62 9.20 -14.03
CA LEU A 61 8.49 8.27 -14.76
C LEU A 61 9.29 8.99 -15.87
N SER A 62 9.74 10.21 -15.61
CA SER A 62 10.53 11.00 -16.57
C SER A 62 11.95 10.46 -16.68
N VAL A 63 12.55 10.58 -17.86
CA VAL A 63 13.96 10.26 -18.09
C VAL A 63 14.85 11.12 -17.18
N GLY A 64 15.75 10.49 -16.45
CA GLY A 64 16.63 11.15 -15.48
C GLY A 64 16.02 11.29 -14.07
N GLY A 65 14.75 10.92 -13.87
CA GLY A 65 14.12 10.86 -12.55
C GLY A 65 14.62 9.70 -11.71
N GLN A 66 14.40 9.78 -10.40
CA GLN A 66 14.71 8.69 -9.46
C GLN A 66 13.83 7.47 -9.76
N ALA A 67 14.44 6.29 -9.81
CA ALA A 67 13.76 5.06 -10.14
C ALA A 67 13.11 4.39 -8.90
N ASP A 68 12.21 5.13 -8.23
CA ASP A 68 11.32 4.61 -7.19
C ASP A 68 9.99 4.23 -7.85
N ILE A 69 9.81 2.93 -8.13
CA ILE A 69 8.74 2.45 -9.01
C ILE A 69 7.97 1.36 -8.29
N CYS A 70 6.64 1.50 -8.29
CA CYS A 70 5.72 0.45 -7.85
C CYS A 70 5.00 -0.13 -9.07
N ILE A 71 5.14 -1.42 -9.28
CA ILE A 71 4.44 -2.18 -10.33
C ILE A 71 3.33 -2.97 -9.65
N PHE A 72 2.11 -2.81 -10.13
CA PHE A 72 0.94 -3.49 -9.56
C PHE A 72 -0.04 -3.94 -10.63
N ASP A 73 -0.83 -4.94 -10.30
CA ASP A 73 -1.95 -5.39 -11.11
C ASP A 73 -3.25 -4.78 -10.54
N PRO A 74 -3.93 -3.89 -11.27
CA PRO A 74 -5.17 -3.26 -10.79
C PRO A 74 -6.37 -4.22 -10.78
N GLU A 75 -6.29 -5.36 -11.48
CA GLU A 75 -7.39 -6.32 -11.62
C GLU A 75 -7.23 -7.54 -10.67
N ASP A 76 -6.11 -7.68 -9.97
CA ASP A 76 -5.89 -8.78 -9.03
C ASP A 76 -6.78 -8.62 -7.79
N HIS A 77 -7.68 -9.58 -7.59
CA HIS A 77 -8.60 -9.63 -6.44
C HIS A 77 -8.02 -10.47 -5.30
N TRP A 78 -8.13 -9.96 -4.10
CA TRP A 78 -7.65 -10.65 -2.92
C TRP A 78 -8.43 -10.24 -1.66
N THR A 79 -8.44 -11.13 -0.66
CA THR A 79 -9.10 -10.86 0.63
C THR A 79 -8.06 -10.49 1.68
N VAL A 80 -8.28 -9.40 2.39
CA VAL A 80 -7.38 -8.95 3.46
C VAL A 80 -7.42 -9.96 4.61
N SER A 81 -6.30 -10.58 4.91
CA SER A 81 -6.12 -11.48 6.05
C SER A 81 -4.82 -11.17 6.77
N ALA A 82 -4.78 -11.43 8.08
CA ALA A 82 -3.57 -11.19 8.90
C ALA A 82 -2.33 -11.91 8.34
N SER A 83 -2.50 -13.11 7.77
CA SER A 83 -1.41 -13.89 7.19
C SER A 83 -0.86 -13.33 5.87
N GLN A 84 -1.57 -12.40 5.23
CA GLN A 84 -1.14 -11.76 3.98
C GLN A 84 -0.54 -10.38 4.20
N LEU A 85 -0.64 -9.83 5.41
CA LEU A 85 -0.01 -8.57 5.77
C LEU A 85 1.46 -8.79 6.13
N PHE A 86 2.31 -7.88 5.69
CA PHE A 86 3.74 -7.84 6.04
C PHE A 86 4.00 -7.05 7.33
N SER A 87 3.04 -6.21 7.71
CA SER A 87 3.09 -5.44 8.95
C SER A 87 3.10 -6.37 10.16
N GLN A 88 3.87 -6.04 11.18
CA GLN A 88 3.87 -6.78 12.45
C GLN A 88 2.52 -6.66 13.18
N GLY A 89 1.86 -5.50 13.07
CA GLY A 89 0.53 -5.30 13.63
C GLY A 89 -0.55 -5.83 12.70
N SER A 90 -1.57 -6.46 13.25
CA SER A 90 -2.72 -6.99 12.52
C SER A 90 -4.02 -6.22 12.79
N ASN A 91 -3.95 -5.17 13.62
CA ASN A 91 -5.11 -4.36 13.96
C ASN A 91 -5.55 -3.50 12.78
N THR A 92 -6.46 -4.02 11.97
CA THR A 92 -7.07 -3.33 10.84
C THR A 92 -8.56 -3.61 10.75
N PRO A 93 -9.41 -2.58 10.51
CA PRO A 93 -10.84 -2.77 10.30
C PRO A 93 -11.18 -3.41 8.94
N TYR A 94 -10.18 -3.65 8.11
CA TYR A 94 -10.34 -4.17 6.74
C TYR A 94 -10.17 -5.68 6.64
N LEU A 95 -9.98 -6.41 7.75
CA LEU A 95 -9.90 -7.88 7.73
C LEU A 95 -11.18 -8.47 7.12
N GLY A 96 -11.00 -9.42 6.20
CA GLY A 96 -12.09 -10.06 5.47
C GLY A 96 -12.65 -9.24 4.31
N LEU A 97 -12.19 -8.01 4.11
CA LEU A 97 -12.60 -7.19 2.97
C LEU A 97 -11.93 -7.70 1.69
N GLU A 98 -12.73 -7.90 0.65
CA GLU A 98 -12.22 -8.15 -0.70
C GLU A 98 -11.80 -6.83 -1.33
N LEU A 99 -10.55 -6.78 -1.76
CA LEU A 99 -9.95 -5.62 -2.41
C LEU A 99 -9.42 -5.99 -3.79
N GLN A 100 -9.33 -5.00 -4.64
CA GLN A 100 -8.76 -5.04 -5.98
C GLN A 100 -7.45 -4.25 -6.01
N GLY A 101 -6.49 -4.74 -6.79
CA GLY A 101 -5.18 -4.11 -6.91
C GLY A 101 -4.14 -4.71 -5.97
N ARG A 102 -3.08 -5.25 -6.57
CA ARG A 102 -2.02 -5.93 -5.82
C ARG A 102 -0.64 -5.57 -6.35
N VAL A 103 0.23 -5.15 -5.43
CA VAL A 103 1.62 -4.84 -5.78
C VAL A 103 2.34 -6.13 -6.19
N GLN A 104 2.99 -6.08 -7.35
CA GLN A 104 3.77 -7.19 -7.90
C GLN A 104 5.26 -6.99 -7.63
N SER A 105 5.78 -5.78 -7.84
CA SER A 105 7.16 -5.47 -7.49
C SER A 105 7.34 -4.01 -7.11
N VAL A 106 8.37 -3.74 -6.33
CA VAL A 106 8.77 -2.41 -5.91
C VAL A 106 10.26 -2.24 -6.15
N LEU A 107 10.62 -1.14 -6.82
CA LEU A 107 11.99 -0.71 -7.00
C LEU A 107 12.23 0.55 -6.16
N VAL A 108 13.38 0.61 -5.52
CA VAL A 108 13.88 1.80 -4.82
C VAL A 108 15.27 2.09 -5.39
N ASP A 109 15.46 3.28 -5.90
CA ASP A 109 16.70 3.71 -6.56
C ASP A 109 17.15 2.71 -7.65
N GLY A 110 16.19 2.20 -8.43
CA GLY A 110 16.39 1.22 -9.48
C GLY A 110 16.67 -0.21 -9.03
N ARG A 111 16.67 -0.49 -7.72
CA ARG A 111 16.87 -1.83 -7.16
C ARG A 111 15.53 -2.45 -6.79
N CYS A 112 15.27 -3.67 -7.23
CA CYS A 112 14.09 -4.41 -6.80
C CYS A 112 14.24 -4.77 -5.31
N VAL A 113 13.36 -4.21 -4.48
CA VAL A 113 13.33 -4.44 -3.02
C VAL A 113 12.19 -5.36 -2.61
N PHE A 114 11.22 -5.54 -3.49
CA PHE A 114 10.10 -6.44 -3.29
C PHE A 114 9.69 -7.05 -4.65
N GLU A 115 9.47 -8.34 -4.66
CA GLU A 115 8.90 -9.07 -5.79
C GLU A 115 7.94 -10.13 -5.27
N ARG A 116 6.71 -10.14 -5.79
CA ARG A 116 5.73 -11.17 -5.47
C ARG A 116 5.96 -12.38 -6.37
N SER A 117 6.38 -13.47 -5.77
CA SER A 117 6.45 -14.75 -6.47
C SER A 117 5.06 -15.38 -6.60
N ASN A 118 4.75 -15.98 -7.75
CA ASN A 118 3.53 -16.76 -7.99
C ASN A 118 3.52 -18.07 -7.15
N GLY A 119 3.55 -17.97 -5.83
CA GLY A 119 3.56 -19.14 -4.96
C GLY A 119 4.33 -19.00 -3.66
N GLY A 120 4.80 -17.81 -3.29
CA GLY A 120 5.48 -17.59 -2.02
C GLY A 120 6.44 -16.39 -2.06
N PHE A 121 6.70 -15.86 -0.91
CA PHE A 121 7.55 -14.71 -0.67
C PHE A 121 9.02 -15.01 -0.99
N SER A 122 9.67 -14.17 -1.81
CA SER A 122 11.13 -14.08 -1.87
C SER A 122 11.54 -12.66 -1.51
N ALA A 123 11.93 -12.44 -0.25
CA ALA A 123 12.67 -11.25 0.11
C ALA A 123 14.11 -11.45 -0.32
N SER A 124 14.59 -10.65 -1.27
CA SER A 124 16.01 -10.58 -1.57
C SER A 124 16.71 -9.87 -0.40
N SER A 125 17.25 -10.67 0.52
CA SER A 125 18.15 -10.17 1.57
C SER A 125 19.51 -9.88 0.99
N ARG A 126 19.89 -8.61 0.92
CA ARG A 126 21.27 -8.15 1.06
C ARG A 126 21.33 -6.81 1.75
#